data_90784d393f13bd3e633ec59da36a5be1
#
_entry.id   90784d393f13bd3e633ec59da36a5be1
#
_cell.length_a   1.000
_cell.length_b   1.000
_cell.length_c   1.000
_cell.angle_alpha   90.00
_cell.angle_beta   90.00
_cell.angle_gamma   90.00
#
_symmetry.space_group_name_H-M   'P 1'
#
loop_
_entity.id
_entity.type
_entity.pdbx_description
1 polymer ?
#
loop_
_entity_poly.entity_id
_entity_poly.type
_entity_poly.pdbx_seq_one_letter_code
_entity_poly.pdbx_strand_id
1 'polypeptide(L)'
;MIDRLLSFLDASPVNFLAVKNTADMLEAGGFRRLDPSMPLGNVQAGDRFYVTKNHSAIFAFRIGAKTLADAGFRMICAHSDSPTFRIKPNAEMLTEGGIVKLNTEVYGGPIMSTWFDRPLTLAGRVIVRGADVMQPQTMLLHIKRPLLQISNLAIHFNRQVNDGVKLSKQKDVLPLLGQITSRLEAGNMLMNVIVEELNKQRPVKAEDILDFDLYLADTTPACTFGVHNEFISAGRLDDLSMCFAGLEAMLAAGAADTTQMLAIFDNEETGSQTKQGAGSPFLSYMLKRIALAQSHTEEAYYQAVERAFMISADNAHAWHPNYSEKYDPTNHPMLGGGPVIKFNAAQKYASDAASAAIFAGLCAKAGVPCQRFVNHSDVAGGSTLGNILASSIPLRGVDMGNAILAMHSCRETGSVRDHEYCVKVFTEFYEL
;
A
#
# COMPACT_ATOMS: atom_id res chain seq x y z
N MET A 1 14.10 -13.66 -5.23
CA MET A 1 12.91 -12.78 -5.36
C MET A 1 12.14 -12.70 -4.05
N ILE A 2 11.69 -13.82 -3.49
CA ILE A 2 10.85 -13.80 -2.28
C ILE A 2 11.51 -13.12 -1.07
N ASP A 3 12.79 -13.36 -0.78
CA ASP A 3 13.48 -12.72 0.35
C ASP A 3 13.52 -11.18 0.26
N ARG A 4 13.53 -10.64 -0.96
CA ARG A 4 13.46 -9.19 -1.20
C ARG A 4 12.08 -8.65 -0.86
N LEU A 5 10.99 -9.37 -1.21
CA LEU A 5 9.63 -9.02 -0.81
C LEU A 5 9.51 -9.03 0.72
N LEU A 6 9.93 -10.12 1.38
CA LEU A 6 9.86 -10.22 2.85
C LEU A 6 10.62 -9.07 3.53
N SER A 7 11.83 -8.77 3.05
CA SER A 7 12.63 -7.65 3.56
C SER A 7 11.95 -6.29 3.33
N PHE A 8 11.32 -6.09 2.16
CA PHE A 8 10.57 -4.87 1.87
C PHE A 8 9.35 -4.70 2.79
N LEU A 9 8.58 -5.77 3.02
CA LEU A 9 7.43 -5.78 3.93
C LEU A 9 7.85 -5.44 5.37
N ASP A 10 8.93 -6.03 5.87
CA ASP A 10 9.45 -5.77 7.22
C ASP A 10 9.99 -4.35 7.38
N ALA A 11 10.61 -3.81 6.34
CA ALA A 11 11.09 -2.43 6.32
C ALA A 11 9.97 -1.38 6.15
N SER A 12 8.78 -1.80 5.72
CA SER A 12 7.65 -0.95 5.32
C SER A 12 6.43 -1.16 6.23
N PRO A 13 6.51 -0.93 7.55
CA PRO A 13 5.40 -1.16 8.49
C PRO A 13 4.20 -0.23 8.27
N VAL A 14 4.38 0.88 7.55
CA VAL A 14 3.34 1.87 7.22
C VAL A 14 3.66 2.54 5.87
N ASN A 15 2.65 3.18 5.27
CA ASN A 15 2.72 3.88 3.98
C ASN A 15 3.93 4.82 3.81
N PHE A 16 4.27 5.65 4.81
CA PHE A 16 5.41 6.58 4.73
C PHE A 16 6.74 5.86 4.53
N LEU A 17 6.93 4.72 5.21
CA LEU A 17 8.14 3.91 5.10
C LEU A 17 8.15 3.08 3.81
N ALA A 18 6.98 2.61 3.36
CA ALA A 18 6.84 1.95 2.07
C ALA A 18 7.25 2.88 0.92
N VAL A 19 6.77 4.13 0.93
CA VAL A 19 7.15 5.14 -0.07
C VAL A 19 8.64 5.50 0.01
N LYS A 20 9.18 5.64 1.23
CA LYS A 20 10.63 5.89 1.39
C LYS A 20 11.47 4.75 0.81
N ASN A 21 11.16 3.51 1.17
CA ASN A 21 11.89 2.34 0.69
C ASN A 21 11.77 2.18 -0.84
N THR A 22 10.58 2.44 -1.39
CA THR A 22 10.36 2.49 -2.84
C THR A 22 11.24 3.56 -3.49
N ALA A 23 11.30 4.76 -2.92
CA ALA A 23 12.14 5.85 -3.43
C ALA A 23 13.63 5.49 -3.39
N ASP A 24 14.12 4.92 -2.29
CA ASP A 24 15.51 4.49 -2.16
C ASP A 24 15.89 3.45 -3.23
N MET A 25 15.00 2.49 -3.50
CA MET A 25 15.22 1.47 -4.54
C MET A 25 15.18 2.07 -5.95
N LEU A 26 14.30 3.04 -6.20
CA LEU A 26 14.25 3.78 -7.47
C LEU A 26 15.51 4.61 -7.68
N GLU A 27 16.01 5.31 -6.65
CA GLU A 27 17.26 6.06 -6.73
C GLU A 27 18.45 5.16 -7.03
N ALA A 28 18.54 4.00 -6.35
CA ALA A 28 19.54 2.98 -6.65
C ALA A 28 19.42 2.43 -8.09
N GLY A 29 18.19 2.41 -8.66
CA GLY A 29 17.88 2.08 -10.04
C GLY A 29 18.11 3.23 -11.04
N GLY A 30 18.65 4.38 -10.59
CA GLY A 30 18.98 5.52 -11.44
C GLY A 30 17.79 6.44 -11.75
N PHE A 31 16.70 6.37 -11.00
CA PHE A 31 15.60 7.32 -11.07
C PHE A 31 15.95 8.61 -10.30
N ARG A 32 15.61 9.75 -10.87
CA ARG A 32 15.86 11.07 -10.26
C ARG A 32 14.58 11.61 -9.63
N ARG A 33 14.70 12.14 -8.42
CA ARG A 33 13.56 12.80 -7.75
C ARG A 33 13.20 14.10 -8.44
N LEU A 34 11.91 14.32 -8.66
CA LEU A 34 11.35 15.58 -9.14
C LEU A 34 10.71 16.36 -7.97
N ASP A 35 10.91 17.65 -7.97
CA ASP A 35 10.11 18.56 -7.18
C ASP A 35 8.84 18.92 -7.98
N PRO A 36 7.63 18.56 -7.52
CA PRO A 36 6.42 18.86 -8.26
C PRO A 36 6.10 20.35 -8.39
N SER A 37 6.74 21.22 -7.59
CA SER A 37 6.61 22.69 -7.69
C SER A 37 7.46 23.30 -8.80
N MET A 38 8.48 22.55 -9.29
CA MET A 38 9.38 23.01 -10.32
C MET A 38 8.96 22.54 -11.72
N PRO A 39 9.34 23.26 -12.80
CA PRO A 39 9.11 22.77 -14.17
C PRO A 39 9.76 21.40 -14.39
N LEU A 40 9.07 20.51 -15.14
CA LEU A 40 9.64 19.22 -15.53
C LEU A 40 10.81 19.40 -16.54
N GLY A 41 10.79 20.48 -17.32
CA GLY A 41 11.75 20.69 -18.39
C GLY A 41 11.49 19.77 -19.60
N ASN A 42 12.43 19.76 -20.55
CA ASN A 42 12.38 18.83 -21.66
C ASN A 42 12.78 17.43 -21.21
N VAL A 43 12.05 16.43 -21.63
CA VAL A 43 12.31 15.01 -21.33
C VAL A 43 12.77 14.28 -22.59
N GLN A 44 13.65 13.31 -22.43
CA GLN A 44 14.18 12.48 -23.52
C GLN A 44 13.90 11.01 -23.26
N ALA A 45 13.88 10.21 -24.33
CA ALA A 45 13.75 8.77 -24.24
C ALA A 45 14.77 8.16 -23.26
N GLY A 46 14.30 7.31 -22.36
CA GLY A 46 15.10 6.67 -21.33
C GLY A 46 15.27 7.47 -20.02
N ASP A 47 14.87 8.75 -19.97
CA ASP A 47 14.86 9.53 -18.74
C ASP A 47 13.98 8.84 -17.67
N ARG A 48 14.49 8.80 -16.43
CA ARG A 48 13.86 8.12 -15.30
C ARG A 48 13.64 9.11 -14.17
N PHE A 49 12.39 9.23 -13.74
CA PHE A 49 12.00 10.16 -12.69
C PHE A 49 11.05 9.52 -11.70
N TYR A 50 11.03 10.04 -10.48
CA TYR A 50 9.96 9.81 -9.55
C TYR A 50 9.55 11.10 -8.81
N VAL A 51 8.32 11.15 -8.37
CA VAL A 51 7.75 12.25 -7.58
C VAL A 51 6.97 11.66 -6.41
N THR A 52 7.02 12.31 -5.25
CA THR A 52 6.23 11.91 -4.07
C THR A 52 5.15 12.93 -3.77
N LYS A 53 4.04 12.47 -3.21
CA LYS A 53 2.97 13.32 -2.68
C LYS A 53 2.72 12.96 -1.23
N ASN A 54 2.73 13.97 -0.34
CA ASN A 54 2.49 13.81 1.10
C ASN A 54 3.44 12.81 1.80
N HIS A 55 4.57 12.42 1.20
CA HIS A 55 5.45 11.34 1.66
C HIS A 55 4.80 9.96 1.75
N SER A 56 3.58 9.78 1.25
CA SER A 56 2.80 8.54 1.35
C SER A 56 2.28 8.01 0.01
N ALA A 57 2.42 8.77 -1.07
CA ALA A 57 2.23 8.33 -2.45
C ALA A 57 3.48 8.61 -3.28
N ILE A 58 3.76 7.76 -4.29
CA ILE A 58 4.94 7.89 -5.16
C ILE A 58 4.60 7.45 -6.58
N PHE A 59 4.98 8.27 -7.57
CA PHE A 59 4.86 7.95 -8.98
C PHE A 59 6.24 7.95 -9.62
N ALA A 60 6.61 6.82 -10.21
CA ALA A 60 7.85 6.65 -10.96
C ALA A 60 7.53 6.46 -12.45
N PHE A 61 8.33 7.05 -13.33
CA PHE A 61 8.13 6.89 -14.76
C PHE A 61 9.45 6.89 -15.54
N ARG A 62 9.46 6.13 -16.63
CA ARG A 62 10.55 6.11 -17.63
C ARG A 62 9.98 6.52 -18.97
N ILE A 63 10.61 7.53 -19.60
CA ILE A 63 10.16 8.06 -20.89
C ILE A 63 10.44 7.04 -21.99
N GLY A 64 9.42 6.74 -22.80
CA GLY A 64 9.50 5.83 -23.92
C GLY A 64 10.27 6.39 -25.13
N ALA A 65 10.66 5.52 -26.04
CA ALA A 65 11.39 5.91 -27.25
C ALA A 65 10.50 6.64 -28.28
N LYS A 66 9.20 6.34 -28.32
CA LYS A 66 8.22 7.03 -29.16
C LYS A 66 7.54 8.19 -28.42
N THR A 67 6.92 9.08 -29.19
CA THR A 67 6.13 10.15 -28.58
C THR A 67 4.93 9.57 -27.82
N LEU A 68 4.48 10.25 -26.79
CA LEU A 68 3.29 9.84 -26.04
C LEU A 68 2.03 9.83 -26.92
N ALA A 69 1.94 10.76 -27.87
CA ALA A 69 0.85 10.77 -28.86
C ALA A 69 0.79 9.49 -29.70
N ASP A 70 1.95 8.86 -29.97
CA ASP A 70 2.03 7.64 -30.79
C ASP A 70 1.91 6.34 -29.96
N ALA A 71 2.48 6.32 -28.75
CA ALA A 71 2.65 5.10 -27.97
C ALA A 71 1.82 5.04 -26.66
N GLY A 72 1.52 6.18 -26.04
CA GLY A 72 0.77 6.29 -24.78
C GLY A 72 1.58 5.83 -23.56
N PHE A 73 0.85 5.55 -22.49
CA PHE A 73 1.40 5.11 -21.21
C PHE A 73 1.12 3.64 -20.95
N ARG A 74 2.06 2.95 -20.31
CA ARG A 74 1.86 1.65 -19.66
C ARG A 74 1.98 1.86 -18.15
N MET A 75 0.84 1.77 -17.45
CA MET A 75 0.75 2.14 -16.04
C MET A 75 0.40 0.94 -15.18
N ILE A 76 1.14 0.77 -14.07
CA ILE A 76 0.76 -0.11 -12.95
C ILE A 76 0.42 0.82 -11.80
N CYS A 77 -0.78 0.66 -11.25
CA CYS A 77 -1.31 1.45 -10.15
C CYS A 77 -1.59 0.54 -8.95
N ALA A 78 -1.12 0.92 -7.76
CA ALA A 78 -1.22 0.16 -6.51
C ALA A 78 -1.38 1.13 -5.33
N HIS A 79 -1.51 0.64 -4.08
CA HIS A 79 -1.60 1.52 -2.92
C HIS A 79 -0.63 1.15 -1.79
N SER A 80 -0.20 2.16 -1.02
CA SER A 80 0.83 2.02 0.01
C SER A 80 0.26 1.83 1.42
N ASP A 81 -0.99 2.16 1.63
CA ASP A 81 -1.67 2.06 2.92
C ASP A 81 -2.23 0.65 3.16
N SER A 82 -2.51 0.35 4.41
CA SER A 82 -3.10 -0.92 4.84
C SER A 82 -3.90 -0.69 6.13
N PRO A 83 -4.93 -1.51 6.43
CA PRO A 83 -5.73 -1.36 7.63
C PRO A 83 -4.91 -1.50 8.92
N THR A 84 -5.09 -0.57 9.85
CA THR A 84 -4.36 -0.52 11.12
C THR A 84 -5.07 0.36 12.15
N PHE A 85 -4.36 0.81 13.17
CA PHE A 85 -4.81 1.76 14.18
C PHE A 85 -3.92 2.99 14.20
N ARG A 86 -4.51 4.17 14.02
CA ARG A 86 -3.83 5.45 14.13
C ARG A 86 -3.84 5.96 15.56
N ILE A 87 -2.75 6.51 16.02
CA ILE A 87 -2.65 7.18 17.31
C ILE A 87 -3.36 8.53 17.22
N LYS A 88 -4.28 8.81 18.17
CA LYS A 88 -4.97 10.10 18.24
C LYS A 88 -4.04 11.20 18.78
N PRO A 89 -4.28 12.49 18.48
CA PRO A 89 -3.42 13.59 18.93
C PRO A 89 -3.20 13.65 20.45
N ASN A 90 -4.25 13.50 21.26
CA ASN A 90 -4.15 13.37 22.72
C ASN A 90 -4.23 11.89 23.07
N ALA A 91 -3.09 11.21 23.01
CA ALA A 91 -3.04 9.75 22.97
C ALA A 91 -3.01 9.09 24.35
N GLU A 92 -2.33 9.68 25.33
CA GLU A 92 -2.09 8.98 26.61
C GLU A 92 -3.32 8.97 27.50
N MET A 93 -3.63 7.77 27.99
CA MET A 93 -4.73 7.52 28.94
C MET A 93 -4.16 6.79 30.17
N LEU A 94 -3.98 7.52 31.26
CA LEU A 94 -3.57 6.97 32.54
C LEU A 94 -4.76 6.24 33.21
N THR A 95 -4.52 5.02 33.66
CA THR A 95 -5.50 4.21 34.37
C THR A 95 -5.08 3.97 35.83
N GLU A 96 -5.93 3.29 36.61
CA GLU A 96 -5.56 2.83 37.94
C GLU A 96 -4.32 1.94 37.91
N GLY A 97 -3.51 1.97 38.97
CA GLY A 97 -2.24 1.24 39.03
C GLY A 97 -1.12 1.84 38.18
N GLY A 98 -1.31 3.04 37.64
CA GLY A 98 -0.28 3.74 36.87
C GLY A 98 -0.07 3.17 35.45
N ILE A 99 -0.97 2.36 34.94
CA ILE A 99 -0.88 1.83 33.59
C ILE A 99 -1.29 2.92 32.60
N VAL A 100 -0.45 3.14 31.59
CA VAL A 100 -0.69 4.04 30.46
C VAL A 100 -1.07 3.22 29.23
N LYS A 101 -2.20 3.54 28.63
CA LYS A 101 -2.63 3.02 27.33
C LYS A 101 -2.77 4.16 26.32
N LEU A 102 -2.72 3.83 25.03
CA LEU A 102 -2.89 4.81 23.97
C LEU A 102 -4.31 4.81 23.41
N ASN A 103 -4.85 6.00 23.20
CA ASN A 103 -6.10 6.22 22.50
C ASN A 103 -5.86 6.12 21.00
N THR A 104 -6.55 5.22 20.34
CA THR A 104 -6.38 4.92 18.90
C THR A 104 -7.67 5.15 18.13
N GLU A 105 -7.52 5.32 16.83
CA GLU A 105 -8.60 5.35 15.85
C GLU A 105 -8.36 4.24 14.81
N VAL A 106 -9.41 3.51 14.46
CA VAL A 106 -9.32 2.47 13.42
C VAL A 106 -9.14 3.13 12.06
N TYR A 107 -8.11 2.73 11.33
CA TYR A 107 -7.83 3.13 9.95
C TYR A 107 -8.21 1.99 9.01
N GLY A 108 -9.08 2.25 8.02
CA GLY A 108 -9.59 1.24 7.10
C GLY A 108 -10.51 0.22 7.76
N GLY A 109 -10.50 -1.00 7.24
CA GLY A 109 -11.34 -2.11 7.68
C GLY A 109 -10.57 -3.31 8.27
N PRO A 110 -9.77 -3.18 9.35
CA PRO A 110 -8.99 -4.30 9.87
C PRO A 110 -9.87 -5.39 10.50
N ILE A 111 -9.43 -6.64 10.41
CA ILE A 111 -9.95 -7.72 11.25
C ILE A 111 -9.40 -7.51 12.68
N MET A 112 -10.11 -6.72 13.48
CA MET A 112 -9.61 -6.20 14.77
C MET A 112 -9.12 -7.30 15.72
N SER A 113 -9.79 -8.46 15.74
CA SER A 113 -9.42 -9.59 16.62
C SER A 113 -8.01 -10.14 16.37
N THR A 114 -7.47 -9.95 15.18
CA THR A 114 -6.12 -10.45 14.83
C THR A 114 -4.98 -9.60 15.40
N TRP A 115 -5.30 -8.44 15.97
CA TRP A 115 -4.34 -7.51 16.56
C TRP A 115 -4.13 -7.71 18.07
N PHE A 116 -4.99 -8.54 18.69
CA PHE A 116 -4.87 -8.82 20.12
C PHE A 116 -3.71 -9.77 20.42
N ASP A 117 -3.14 -9.60 21.62
CA ASP A 117 -2.08 -10.43 22.21
C ASP A 117 -0.79 -10.54 21.38
N ARG A 118 -0.59 -9.58 20.48
CA ARG A 118 0.57 -9.51 19.59
C ARG A 118 1.58 -8.49 20.09
N PRO A 119 2.88 -8.72 19.87
CA PRO A 119 3.91 -7.71 20.10
C PRO A 119 3.81 -6.63 19.03
N LEU A 120 3.31 -5.46 19.41
CA LEU A 120 3.09 -4.32 18.50
C LEU A 120 4.14 -3.23 18.73
N THR A 121 4.28 -2.36 17.75
CA THR A 121 5.13 -1.17 17.80
C THR A 121 4.46 0.03 17.14
N LEU A 122 5.19 1.16 17.08
CA LEU A 122 4.80 2.38 16.40
C LEU A 122 5.71 2.65 15.20
N ALA A 123 5.08 3.06 14.11
CA ALA A 123 5.76 3.59 12.93
C ALA A 123 4.93 4.72 12.32
N GLY A 124 5.59 5.61 11.56
CA GLY A 124 4.92 6.72 10.90
C GLY A 124 5.84 7.89 10.61
N ARG A 125 5.28 9.09 10.68
CA ARG A 125 6.04 10.33 10.57
C ARG A 125 5.80 11.25 11.76
N VAL A 126 6.81 12.03 12.07
CA VAL A 126 6.77 13.11 13.08
C VAL A 126 7.11 14.41 12.37
N ILE A 127 6.32 15.42 12.63
CA ILE A 127 6.50 16.77 12.09
C ILE A 127 7.25 17.59 13.11
N VAL A 128 8.42 18.07 12.72
CA VAL A 128 9.26 18.90 13.58
C VAL A 128 9.39 20.32 13.02
N ARG A 129 9.74 21.25 13.88
CA ARG A 129 9.94 22.65 13.52
C ARG A 129 10.92 22.78 12.35
N GLY A 130 10.52 23.53 11.32
CA GLY A 130 11.33 23.87 10.15
C GLY A 130 11.88 25.28 10.22
N ALA A 131 12.36 25.77 9.07
CA ALA A 131 12.90 27.13 8.93
C ALA A 131 11.80 28.21 9.12
N ASP A 132 10.60 27.92 8.67
CA ASP A 132 9.43 28.79 8.85
C ASP A 132 8.15 27.94 9.04
N VAL A 133 7.03 28.59 9.34
CA VAL A 133 5.74 27.94 9.65
C VAL A 133 5.19 27.13 8.47
N MET A 134 5.45 27.57 7.23
CA MET A 134 4.97 26.91 6.02
C MET A 134 5.87 25.75 5.57
N GLN A 135 7.03 25.57 6.21
CA GLN A 135 8.05 24.58 5.86
C GLN A 135 8.47 23.73 7.06
N PRO A 136 7.50 23.04 7.73
CA PRO A 136 7.86 22.09 8.77
C PRO A 136 8.64 20.92 8.15
N GLN A 137 9.48 20.28 8.96
CA GLN A 137 10.27 19.14 8.51
C GLN A 137 9.58 17.82 8.91
N THR A 138 9.67 16.84 8.03
CA THR A 138 9.19 15.49 8.30
C THR A 138 10.36 14.60 8.70
N MET A 139 10.22 13.88 9.82
CA MET A 139 11.10 12.79 10.23
C MET A 139 10.30 11.50 10.27
N LEU A 140 10.85 10.41 9.74
CA LEU A 140 10.22 9.10 9.79
C LEU A 140 10.59 8.41 11.09
N LEU A 141 9.61 7.74 11.69
CA LEU A 141 9.76 6.98 12.91
C LEU A 141 9.46 5.50 12.63
N HIS A 142 10.34 4.61 13.07
CA HIS A 142 10.11 3.17 13.09
C HIS A 142 10.77 2.57 14.33
N ILE A 143 10.00 2.31 15.35
CA ILE A 143 10.50 1.65 16.56
C ILE A 143 10.54 0.15 16.29
N LYS A 144 11.76 -0.42 16.16
CA LYS A 144 11.94 -1.81 15.73
C LYS A 144 11.75 -2.86 16.84
N ARG A 145 11.56 -2.44 18.09
CA ARG A 145 11.29 -3.34 19.23
C ARG A 145 9.81 -3.42 19.54
N PRO A 146 9.33 -4.50 20.16
CA PRO A 146 8.01 -4.52 20.76
C PRO A 146 7.86 -3.39 21.79
N LEU A 147 6.78 -2.64 21.69
CA LEU A 147 6.50 -1.47 22.54
C LEU A 147 5.10 -1.54 23.14
N LEU A 148 4.16 -2.12 22.42
CA LEU A 148 2.71 -2.05 22.69
C LEU A 148 2.08 -3.44 22.64
N GLN A 149 0.95 -3.58 23.31
CA GLN A 149 0.10 -4.77 23.19
C GLN A 149 -1.36 -4.41 23.46
N ILE A 150 -2.26 -4.89 22.62
CA ILE A 150 -3.70 -4.90 22.87
C ILE A 150 -4.00 -6.25 23.54
N SER A 151 -4.30 -6.25 24.84
CA SER A 151 -4.53 -7.48 25.59
C SER A 151 -6.00 -7.89 25.54
N ASN A 152 -6.26 -9.16 25.25
CA ASN A 152 -7.58 -9.75 25.41
C ASN A 152 -8.06 -9.75 26.86
N LEU A 153 -9.37 -9.75 27.04
CA LEU A 153 -9.97 -10.08 28.33
C LEU A 153 -9.88 -11.60 28.56
N ALA A 154 -9.46 -12.01 29.76
CA ALA A 154 -9.34 -13.41 30.08
C ALA A 154 -10.69 -14.13 29.88
N ILE A 155 -10.66 -15.37 29.37
CA ILE A 155 -11.86 -16.17 29.07
C ILE A 155 -12.81 -16.31 30.28
N HIS A 156 -12.28 -16.26 31.49
CA HIS A 156 -13.06 -16.32 32.72
C HIS A 156 -14.07 -15.16 32.88
N PHE A 157 -13.75 -14.01 32.28
CA PHE A 157 -14.61 -12.82 32.24
C PHE A 157 -15.36 -12.64 30.94
N ASN A 158 -15.07 -13.49 29.91
CA ASN A 158 -15.71 -13.46 28.61
C ASN A 158 -15.84 -14.88 28.05
N ARG A 159 -16.72 -15.68 28.65
CA ARG A 159 -16.87 -17.11 28.32
C ARG A 159 -17.44 -17.35 26.91
N GLN A 160 -18.06 -16.32 26.31
CA GLN A 160 -18.66 -16.40 24.97
C GLN A 160 -17.69 -15.88 23.87
N VAL A 161 -16.42 -15.63 24.19
CA VAL A 161 -15.45 -15.07 23.22
C VAL A 161 -15.37 -15.91 21.93
N ASN A 162 -15.54 -17.23 22.02
CA ASN A 162 -15.48 -18.12 20.86
C ASN A 162 -16.80 -18.21 20.07
N ASP A 163 -17.90 -17.65 20.61
CA ASP A 163 -19.22 -17.61 19.94
C ASP A 163 -19.38 -16.32 19.10
N GLY A 164 -18.37 -15.47 19.09
CA GLY A 164 -18.33 -14.19 18.42
C GLY A 164 -18.59 -13.00 19.36
N VAL A 165 -17.68 -12.05 19.41
CA VAL A 165 -17.76 -10.85 20.25
C VAL A 165 -17.70 -9.60 19.37
N LYS A 166 -18.69 -8.71 19.55
CA LYS A 166 -18.65 -7.39 18.92
C LYS A 166 -17.62 -6.51 19.65
N LEU A 167 -16.53 -6.21 18.97
CA LEU A 167 -15.48 -5.34 19.49
C LEU A 167 -15.85 -3.86 19.36
N SER A 168 -15.64 -3.10 20.44
CA SER A 168 -15.77 -1.64 20.45
C SER A 168 -14.46 -0.99 20.00
N LYS A 169 -14.52 -0.22 18.91
CA LYS A 169 -13.39 0.56 18.41
C LYS A 169 -12.84 1.56 19.43
N GLN A 170 -13.68 2.06 20.35
CA GLN A 170 -13.30 3.06 21.34
C GLN A 170 -12.79 2.47 22.66
N LYS A 171 -13.11 1.20 22.96
CA LYS A 171 -12.84 0.60 24.25
C LYS A 171 -11.87 -0.57 24.19
N ASP A 172 -12.03 -1.48 23.23
CA ASP A 172 -11.41 -2.79 23.29
C ASP A 172 -10.03 -2.84 22.59
N VAL A 173 -9.74 -1.88 21.69
CA VAL A 173 -8.54 -1.87 20.83
C VAL A 173 -7.50 -0.81 21.25
N LEU A 174 -7.45 -0.51 22.54
CA LEU A 174 -6.52 0.49 23.09
C LEU A 174 -5.26 -0.21 23.64
N PRO A 175 -4.07 -0.03 22.98
CA PRO A 175 -2.87 -0.73 23.39
C PRO A 175 -2.28 -0.20 24.68
N LEU A 176 -1.74 -1.09 25.48
CA LEU A 176 -0.90 -0.77 26.64
C LEU A 176 0.44 -0.23 26.14
N LEU A 177 0.89 0.90 26.71
CA LEU A 177 2.20 1.51 26.41
C LEU A 177 3.21 1.22 27.52
N GLY A 178 2.79 1.28 28.78
CA GLY A 178 3.69 1.06 29.90
C GLY A 178 3.03 1.33 31.25
N GLN A 179 3.85 1.33 32.29
CA GLN A 179 3.45 1.67 33.65
C GLN A 179 4.36 2.78 34.17
N ILE A 180 3.77 3.85 34.70
CA ILE A 180 4.56 4.96 35.27
C ILE A 180 5.24 4.53 36.55
N THR A 181 6.51 4.86 36.69
CA THR A 181 7.32 4.63 37.88
C THR A 181 7.44 5.90 38.74
N SER A 182 7.14 7.06 38.11
CA SER A 182 7.13 8.36 38.79
C SER A 182 6.05 9.27 38.25
N ARG A 183 5.64 10.30 39.00
CA ARG A 183 4.69 11.31 38.54
C ARG A 183 5.19 12.15 37.36
N LEU A 184 6.51 12.24 37.16
CA LEU A 184 7.11 12.98 36.03
C LEU A 184 6.91 12.30 34.68
N GLU A 185 6.62 10.98 34.66
CA GLU A 185 6.36 10.23 33.42
C GLU A 185 4.90 10.38 32.96
N ALA A 186 4.00 10.78 33.84
CA ALA A 186 2.58 10.91 33.51
C ALA A 186 2.35 11.99 32.44
N GLY A 187 1.69 11.60 31.33
CA GLY A 187 1.35 12.50 30.22
C GLY A 187 2.49 12.78 29.23
N ASN A 188 3.69 12.17 29.42
CA ASN A 188 4.85 12.39 28.54
C ASN A 188 5.52 11.09 28.07
N MET A 189 4.97 9.93 28.38
CA MET A 189 5.62 8.64 28.10
C MET A 189 5.78 8.43 26.58
N LEU A 190 4.73 8.67 25.80
CA LEU A 190 4.78 8.57 24.33
C LEU A 190 5.76 9.59 23.74
N MET A 191 5.70 10.84 24.19
CA MET A 191 6.60 11.89 23.71
C MET A 191 8.07 11.56 24.00
N ASN A 192 8.37 11.04 25.19
CA ASN A 192 9.73 10.61 25.55
C ASN A 192 10.25 9.50 24.62
N VAL A 193 9.39 8.51 24.29
CA VAL A 193 9.73 7.43 23.35
C VAL A 193 9.98 7.99 21.95
N ILE A 194 9.15 8.93 21.48
CA ILE A 194 9.34 9.58 20.16
C ILE A 194 10.68 10.33 20.13
N VAL A 195 10.95 11.16 21.13
CA VAL A 195 12.20 11.94 21.23
C VAL A 195 13.42 11.01 21.28
N GLU A 196 13.39 9.96 22.08
CA GLU A 196 14.47 8.97 22.15
C GLU A 196 14.76 8.35 20.77
N GLU A 197 13.72 7.94 20.05
CA GLU A 197 13.90 7.31 18.74
C GLU A 197 14.39 8.30 17.67
N LEU A 198 13.86 9.52 17.63
CA LEU A 198 14.31 10.55 16.70
C LEU A 198 15.75 10.99 16.96
N ASN A 199 16.19 11.03 18.21
CA ASN A 199 17.57 11.38 18.58
C ASN A 199 18.61 10.38 18.05
N LYS A 200 18.22 9.18 17.64
CA LYS A 200 19.11 8.24 16.94
C LYS A 200 19.43 8.69 15.51
N GLN A 201 18.62 9.59 14.94
CA GLN A 201 18.80 10.14 13.59
C GLN A 201 19.48 11.51 13.63
N ARG A 202 18.96 12.40 14.48
CA ARG A 202 19.55 13.74 14.76
C ARG A 202 18.97 14.27 16.08
N PRO A 203 19.66 15.23 16.73
CA PRO A 203 19.15 15.86 17.94
C PRO A 203 17.80 16.55 17.72
N VAL A 204 16.80 16.18 18.52
CA VAL A 204 15.43 16.73 18.56
C VAL A 204 15.00 16.85 20.01
N LYS A 205 14.36 17.96 20.36
CA LYS A 205 13.74 18.16 21.67
C LYS A 205 12.23 18.00 21.55
N ALA A 206 11.55 17.69 22.66
CA ALA A 206 10.08 17.57 22.68
C ALA A 206 9.37 18.84 22.18
N GLU A 207 9.91 20.02 22.52
CA GLU A 207 9.39 21.33 22.10
C GLU A 207 9.49 21.60 20.59
N ASP A 208 10.32 20.85 19.87
CA ASP A 208 10.47 20.96 18.42
C ASP A 208 9.46 20.08 17.67
N ILE A 209 8.84 19.10 18.36
CA ILE A 209 7.83 18.24 17.78
C ILE A 209 6.50 18.99 17.72
N LEU A 210 5.95 19.16 16.52
CA LEU A 210 4.74 19.92 16.28
C LEU A 210 3.50 19.02 16.19
N ASP A 211 3.64 17.86 15.54
CA ASP A 211 2.56 16.88 15.34
C ASP A 211 3.11 15.54 14.85
N PHE A 212 2.25 14.54 14.72
CA PHE A 212 2.62 13.22 14.19
C PHE A 212 1.46 12.51 13.49
N ASP A 213 1.81 11.63 12.55
CA ASP A 213 0.94 10.58 12.02
C ASP A 213 1.59 9.23 12.35
N LEU A 214 1.18 8.61 13.46
CA LEU A 214 1.71 7.34 13.95
C LEU A 214 0.65 6.25 13.92
N TYR A 215 1.07 5.05 13.56
CA TYR A 215 0.23 3.87 13.42
C TYR A 215 0.83 2.68 14.15
N LEU A 216 -0.03 1.76 14.58
CA LEU A 216 0.40 0.47 15.11
C LEU A 216 0.95 -0.41 13.98
N ALA A 217 1.98 -1.18 14.29
CA ALA A 217 2.52 -2.20 13.41
C ALA A 217 2.86 -3.47 14.21
N ASP A 218 2.64 -4.65 13.59
CA ASP A 218 3.09 -5.93 14.14
C ASP A 218 4.62 -6.04 14.01
N THR A 219 5.30 -6.45 15.06
CA THR A 219 6.76 -6.64 15.06
C THR A 219 7.18 -8.04 14.61
N THR A 220 6.22 -8.93 14.35
CA THR A 220 6.52 -10.29 13.89
C THR A 220 6.99 -10.24 12.43
N PRO A 221 8.22 -10.70 12.11
CA PRO A 221 8.74 -10.64 10.74
C PRO A 221 7.90 -11.42 9.75
N ALA A 222 7.90 -10.96 8.50
CA ALA A 222 7.37 -11.71 7.37
C ALA A 222 8.17 -13.02 7.18
N CYS A 223 7.49 -14.09 6.80
CA CYS A 223 8.15 -15.39 6.59
C CYS A 223 7.44 -16.21 5.52
N THR A 224 8.14 -17.20 4.98
CA THR A 224 7.52 -18.30 4.26
C THR A 224 7.16 -19.42 5.23
N PHE A 225 6.17 -20.23 4.86
CA PHE A 225 5.76 -21.42 5.61
C PHE A 225 5.13 -22.46 4.67
N GLY A 226 4.75 -23.61 5.22
CA GLY A 226 4.25 -24.76 4.48
C GLY A 226 5.34 -25.84 4.36
N VAL A 227 4.97 -27.04 3.90
CA VAL A 227 5.89 -28.17 3.79
C VAL A 227 7.04 -27.88 2.82
N HIS A 228 6.79 -27.05 1.81
CA HIS A 228 7.75 -26.65 0.78
C HIS A 228 8.05 -25.15 0.78
N ASN A 229 7.71 -24.42 1.86
CA ASN A 229 7.79 -22.96 1.93
C ASN A 229 7.01 -22.25 0.80
N GLU A 230 5.88 -22.81 0.40
CA GLU A 230 5.05 -22.34 -0.72
C GLU A 230 4.16 -21.16 -0.38
N PHE A 231 3.95 -20.88 0.91
CA PHE A 231 3.11 -19.78 1.39
C PHE A 231 3.93 -18.65 1.99
N ILE A 232 3.37 -17.45 1.95
CA ILE A 232 3.88 -16.25 2.63
C ILE A 232 2.96 -15.94 3.80
N SER A 233 3.52 -15.65 4.97
CA SER A 233 2.80 -15.07 6.10
C SER A 233 3.39 -13.70 6.42
N ALA A 234 2.63 -12.65 6.18
CA ALA A 234 3.03 -11.27 6.45
C ALA A 234 1.80 -10.39 6.65
N GLY A 235 1.94 -9.27 7.34
CA GLY A 235 0.96 -8.20 7.25
C GLY A 235 1.17 -7.38 5.98
N ARG A 236 0.13 -6.64 5.56
CA ARG A 236 0.23 -5.66 4.46
C ARG A 236 0.60 -6.27 3.10
N LEU A 237 0.31 -7.57 2.89
CA LEU A 237 0.36 -8.12 1.53
C LEU A 237 -0.57 -7.30 0.63
N ASP A 238 -1.73 -6.95 1.15
CA ASP A 238 -2.60 -5.92 0.64
C ASP A 238 -2.13 -4.54 1.14
N ASP A 239 -1.55 -3.68 0.27
CA ASP A 239 -1.28 -3.94 -1.16
C ASP A 239 0.23 -3.81 -1.47
N LEU A 240 1.08 -3.90 -0.42
CA LEU A 240 2.53 -3.76 -0.58
C LEU A 240 3.14 -4.87 -1.46
N SER A 241 2.48 -6.02 -1.59
CA SER A 241 2.94 -7.08 -2.50
C SER A 241 2.80 -6.67 -3.97
N MET A 242 1.74 -5.93 -4.32
CA MET A 242 1.56 -5.38 -5.68
C MET A 242 2.45 -4.17 -5.92
N CYS A 243 2.59 -3.29 -4.92
CA CYS A 243 3.56 -2.18 -4.95
C CYS A 243 4.96 -2.70 -5.27
N PHE A 244 5.40 -3.75 -4.56
CA PHE A 244 6.73 -4.31 -4.72
C PHE A 244 6.87 -5.05 -6.06
N ALA A 245 5.85 -5.79 -6.51
CA ALA A 245 5.87 -6.44 -7.82
C ALA A 245 5.98 -5.43 -8.97
N GLY A 246 5.25 -4.30 -8.88
CA GLY A 246 5.35 -3.20 -9.83
C GLY A 246 6.72 -2.52 -9.82
N LEU A 247 7.31 -2.35 -8.64
CA LEU A 247 8.66 -1.79 -8.46
C LEU A 247 9.74 -2.71 -9.05
N GLU A 248 9.70 -4.00 -8.74
CA GLU A 248 10.63 -5.00 -9.31
C GLU A 248 10.56 -5.01 -10.84
N ALA A 249 9.34 -5.02 -11.39
CA ALA A 249 9.14 -4.98 -12.83
C ALA A 249 9.66 -3.67 -13.45
N MET A 250 9.39 -2.51 -12.84
CA MET A 250 9.90 -1.21 -13.30
C MET A 250 11.44 -1.16 -13.32
N LEU A 251 12.08 -1.76 -12.32
CA LEU A 251 13.55 -1.81 -12.22
C LEU A 251 14.16 -2.82 -13.21
N ALA A 252 13.47 -3.96 -13.44
CA ALA A 252 13.95 -5.02 -14.34
C ALA A 252 13.71 -4.72 -15.82
N ALA A 253 12.59 -4.07 -16.17
CA ALA A 253 12.22 -3.79 -17.55
C ALA A 253 13.24 -2.89 -18.25
N GLY A 254 13.49 -3.18 -19.52
CA GLY A 254 14.29 -2.35 -20.42
C GLY A 254 13.60 -1.05 -20.87
N ALA A 255 14.28 -0.31 -21.73
CA ALA A 255 13.65 0.80 -22.46
C ALA A 255 12.62 0.22 -23.45
N ALA A 256 11.48 0.88 -23.57
CA ALA A 256 10.38 0.50 -24.47
C ALA A 256 9.96 1.67 -25.36
N ASP A 257 9.13 1.40 -26.35
CA ASP A 257 8.50 2.46 -27.16
C ASP A 257 7.55 3.32 -26.31
N THR A 258 6.85 2.71 -25.36
CA THR A 258 5.85 3.35 -24.51
C THR A 258 6.48 3.96 -23.25
N THR A 259 5.89 5.04 -22.73
CA THR A 259 6.28 5.57 -21.41
C THR A 259 5.71 4.67 -20.31
N GLN A 260 6.62 4.12 -19.50
CA GLN A 260 6.31 3.23 -18.37
C GLN A 260 6.04 4.06 -17.11
N MET A 261 5.03 3.67 -16.32
CA MET A 261 4.72 4.34 -15.05
C MET A 261 4.32 3.34 -13.97
N LEU A 262 4.86 3.53 -12.77
CA LEU A 262 4.38 2.93 -11.53
C LEU A 262 3.77 4.04 -10.69
N ALA A 263 2.50 3.96 -10.36
CA ALA A 263 1.79 4.93 -9.54
C ALA A 263 1.27 4.26 -8.25
N ILE A 264 1.91 4.54 -7.13
CA ILE A 264 1.51 4.04 -5.81
C ILE A 264 0.80 5.16 -5.07
N PHE A 265 -0.47 4.96 -4.79
CA PHE A 265 -1.36 5.90 -4.09
C PHE A 265 -1.40 5.64 -2.59
N ASP A 266 -2.06 6.51 -1.86
CA ASP A 266 -2.35 6.36 -0.42
C ASP A 266 -3.86 6.45 -0.18
N ASN A 267 -4.31 6.03 1.00
CA ASN A 267 -5.70 6.12 1.47
C ASN A 267 -6.72 5.36 0.61
N GLU A 268 -6.32 4.29 -0.08
CA GLU A 268 -7.26 3.39 -0.75
C GLU A 268 -8.25 2.83 0.27
N GLU A 269 -7.75 2.35 1.39
CA GLU A 269 -8.48 1.71 2.49
C GLU A 269 -9.51 2.61 3.20
N THR A 270 -9.50 3.90 2.88
CA THR A 270 -10.41 4.91 3.40
C THR A 270 -11.15 5.67 2.29
N GLY A 271 -11.14 5.15 1.07
CA GLY A 271 -11.95 5.62 -0.06
C GLY A 271 -11.26 6.58 -1.02
N SER A 272 -9.93 6.71 -0.98
CA SER A 272 -9.11 7.45 -1.98
C SER A 272 -9.36 8.97 -2.12
N GLN A 273 -10.20 9.60 -1.27
CA GLN A 273 -10.63 10.99 -1.39
C GLN A 273 -9.68 11.98 -0.68
N THR A 274 -8.37 11.85 -0.95
CA THR A 274 -7.34 12.73 -0.38
C THR A 274 -6.42 13.27 -1.48
N LYS A 275 -5.59 14.28 -1.18
CA LYS A 275 -4.64 14.85 -2.16
C LYS A 275 -3.58 13.86 -2.67
N GLN A 276 -3.37 12.74 -2.00
CA GLN A 276 -2.44 11.66 -2.34
C GLN A 276 -3.16 10.36 -2.75
N GLY A 277 -4.48 10.31 -2.68
CA GLY A 277 -5.30 9.17 -3.07
C GLY A 277 -5.64 9.15 -4.57
N ALA A 278 -6.18 8.03 -5.05
CA ALA A 278 -6.55 7.85 -6.45
C ALA A 278 -7.66 8.81 -6.93
N GLY A 279 -8.50 9.31 -6.00
CA GLY A 279 -9.52 10.31 -6.30
C GLY A 279 -8.99 11.73 -6.54
N SER A 280 -7.68 11.99 -6.31
CA SER A 280 -7.10 13.31 -6.56
C SER A 280 -6.72 13.50 -8.03
N PRO A 281 -6.64 14.75 -8.52
CA PRO A 281 -6.17 15.05 -9.87
C PRO A 281 -4.64 14.86 -10.05
N PHE A 282 -3.91 14.34 -9.04
CA PHE A 282 -2.46 14.27 -9.06
C PHE A 282 -1.93 13.43 -10.23
N LEU A 283 -2.55 12.27 -10.50
CA LEU A 283 -2.15 11.45 -11.65
C LEU A 283 -2.40 12.20 -12.97
N SER A 284 -3.61 12.71 -13.17
CA SER A 284 -3.98 13.36 -14.44
C SER A 284 -3.09 14.54 -14.79
N TYR A 285 -2.76 15.40 -13.81
CA TYR A 285 -1.86 16.50 -14.10
C TYR A 285 -0.39 16.07 -14.28
N MET A 286 0.06 14.99 -13.63
CA MET A 286 1.40 14.45 -13.90
C MET A 286 1.50 13.88 -15.32
N LEU A 287 0.52 13.11 -15.78
CA LEU A 287 0.45 12.61 -17.15
C LEU A 287 0.46 13.78 -18.16
N LYS A 288 -0.34 14.82 -17.89
CA LYS A 288 -0.39 16.02 -18.73
C LYS A 288 0.95 16.76 -18.76
N ARG A 289 1.63 16.91 -17.61
CA ARG A 289 2.96 17.54 -17.55
C ARG A 289 4.00 16.77 -18.35
N ILE A 290 3.98 15.43 -18.29
CA ILE A 290 4.90 14.59 -19.07
C ILE A 290 4.63 14.76 -20.57
N ALA A 291 3.36 14.73 -20.99
CA ALA A 291 3.00 14.93 -22.39
C ALA A 291 3.41 16.32 -22.90
N LEU A 292 3.18 17.38 -22.14
CA LEU A 292 3.59 18.74 -22.47
C LEU A 292 5.12 18.90 -22.51
N ALA A 293 5.85 18.23 -21.62
CA ALA A 293 7.32 18.27 -21.62
C ALA A 293 7.93 17.58 -22.86
N GLN A 294 7.23 16.61 -23.45
CA GLN A 294 7.68 15.90 -24.64
C GLN A 294 7.20 16.54 -25.95
N SER A 295 5.93 16.96 -26.02
CA SER A 295 5.25 17.29 -27.28
C SER A 295 4.79 18.76 -27.36
N HIS A 296 4.83 19.50 -26.28
CA HIS A 296 4.45 20.92 -26.16
C HIS A 296 2.99 21.24 -26.50
N THR A 297 2.10 20.23 -26.65
CA THR A 297 0.69 20.41 -26.98
C THR A 297 -0.22 19.62 -26.04
N GLU A 298 -1.41 20.17 -25.75
CA GLU A 298 -2.43 19.45 -24.97
C GLU A 298 -3.05 18.29 -25.75
N GLU A 299 -3.13 18.41 -27.07
CA GLU A 299 -3.65 17.36 -27.95
C GLU A 299 -2.87 16.05 -27.78
N ALA A 300 -1.55 16.14 -27.65
CA ALA A 300 -0.69 14.98 -27.38
C ALA A 300 -1.05 14.25 -26.07
N TYR A 301 -1.50 14.98 -25.06
CA TYR A 301 -1.99 14.38 -23.83
C TYR A 301 -3.26 13.54 -24.05
N TYR A 302 -4.26 14.09 -24.77
CA TYR A 302 -5.50 13.37 -25.04
C TYR A 302 -5.25 12.12 -25.90
N GLN A 303 -4.40 12.22 -26.92
CA GLN A 303 -3.98 11.07 -27.73
C GLN A 303 -3.24 10.02 -26.89
N ALA A 304 -2.37 10.44 -25.96
CA ALA A 304 -1.65 9.56 -25.07
C ALA A 304 -2.58 8.80 -24.11
N VAL A 305 -3.63 9.45 -23.61
CA VAL A 305 -4.65 8.83 -22.74
C VAL A 305 -5.42 7.74 -23.49
N GLU A 306 -5.83 8.00 -24.73
CA GLU A 306 -6.54 7.00 -25.57
C GLU A 306 -5.70 5.77 -25.90
N ARG A 307 -4.35 5.92 -25.96
CA ARG A 307 -3.41 4.82 -26.20
C ARG A 307 -2.92 4.16 -24.94
N ALA A 308 -3.21 4.73 -23.79
CA ALA A 308 -2.76 4.22 -22.51
C ALA A 308 -3.46 2.91 -22.12
N PHE A 309 -2.78 2.13 -21.30
CA PHE A 309 -3.38 1.00 -20.62
C PHE A 309 -2.93 0.99 -19.16
N MET A 310 -3.87 0.74 -18.24
CA MET A 310 -3.67 0.69 -16.82
C MET A 310 -3.88 -0.73 -16.29
N ILE A 311 -2.95 -1.21 -15.50
CA ILE A 311 -3.17 -2.34 -14.59
C ILE A 311 -3.40 -1.74 -13.20
N SER A 312 -4.62 -1.83 -12.69
CA SER A 312 -4.96 -1.55 -11.30
C SER A 312 -4.65 -2.81 -10.51
N ALA A 313 -3.51 -2.79 -9.84
CA ALA A 313 -2.96 -3.92 -9.12
C ALA A 313 -3.30 -3.79 -7.64
N ASP A 314 -4.18 -4.65 -7.18
CA ASP A 314 -4.71 -4.69 -5.82
C ASP A 314 -5.16 -6.13 -5.53
N ASN A 315 -4.76 -6.69 -4.39
CA ASN A 315 -4.91 -8.13 -4.12
C ASN A 315 -6.36 -8.62 -4.23
N ALA A 316 -6.52 -9.91 -4.50
CA ALA A 316 -7.80 -10.59 -4.65
C ALA A 316 -8.02 -11.62 -3.54
N HIS A 317 -9.27 -11.99 -3.28
CA HIS A 317 -9.61 -13.00 -2.28
C HIS A 317 -9.34 -14.41 -2.81
N ALA A 318 -8.41 -15.14 -2.17
CA ALA A 318 -8.21 -16.56 -2.42
C ALA A 318 -9.40 -17.39 -1.89
N TRP A 319 -9.76 -18.47 -2.58
CA TRP A 319 -10.73 -19.43 -2.08
C TRP A 319 -10.29 -20.00 -0.73
N HIS A 320 -11.18 -19.91 0.26
CA HIS A 320 -10.89 -20.32 1.62
C HIS A 320 -11.41 -21.75 1.86
N PRO A 321 -10.53 -22.72 2.19
CA PRO A 321 -10.92 -24.14 2.27
C PRO A 321 -11.96 -24.45 3.34
N ASN A 322 -12.06 -23.62 4.41
CA ASN A 322 -13.02 -23.81 5.49
C ASN A 322 -14.34 -23.05 5.29
N TYR A 323 -14.45 -22.21 4.24
CA TYR A 323 -15.61 -21.34 4.00
C TYR A 323 -15.96 -21.28 2.50
N SER A 324 -15.94 -22.44 1.84
CA SER A 324 -16.16 -22.55 0.38
C SER A 324 -17.49 -21.96 -0.08
N GLU A 325 -18.52 -22.02 0.77
CA GLU A 325 -19.85 -21.48 0.52
C GLU A 325 -19.93 -19.96 0.42
N LYS A 326 -18.86 -19.24 0.77
CA LYS A 326 -18.76 -17.77 0.66
C LYS A 326 -18.30 -17.29 -0.71
N TYR A 327 -17.94 -18.22 -1.58
CA TYR A 327 -17.34 -17.92 -2.88
C TYR A 327 -18.27 -18.29 -4.03
N ASP A 328 -18.10 -17.61 -5.17
CA ASP A 328 -18.75 -18.02 -6.41
C ASP A 328 -18.32 -19.45 -6.78
N PRO A 329 -19.26 -20.34 -7.17
CA PRO A 329 -18.95 -21.75 -7.39
C PRO A 329 -18.00 -22.03 -8.57
N THR A 330 -17.84 -21.07 -9.51
CA THR A 330 -17.06 -21.27 -10.74
C THR A 330 -15.96 -20.21 -10.95
N ASN A 331 -15.98 -19.09 -10.21
CA ASN A 331 -15.05 -17.97 -10.37
C ASN A 331 -14.34 -17.64 -9.04
N HIS A 332 -13.69 -18.63 -8.45
CA HIS A 332 -12.96 -18.50 -7.20
C HIS A 332 -11.47 -18.82 -7.40
N PRO A 333 -10.57 -17.87 -7.14
CA PRO A 333 -9.14 -18.07 -7.38
C PRO A 333 -8.47 -18.87 -6.28
N MET A 334 -7.48 -19.66 -6.67
CA MET A 334 -6.66 -20.49 -5.79
C MET A 334 -5.32 -19.84 -5.52
N LEU A 335 -4.75 -20.05 -4.33
CA LEU A 335 -3.34 -19.73 -4.05
C LEU A 335 -2.42 -20.50 -5.00
N GLY A 336 -1.43 -19.83 -5.57
CA GLY A 336 -0.47 -20.43 -6.50
C GLY A 336 -0.99 -20.60 -7.92
N GLY A 337 -2.21 -20.15 -8.22
CA GLY A 337 -2.84 -20.25 -9.53
C GLY A 337 -2.53 -19.09 -10.49
N GLY A 338 -1.69 -18.16 -10.10
CA GLY A 338 -1.31 -16.99 -10.89
C GLY A 338 -2.23 -15.77 -10.68
N PRO A 339 -1.90 -14.65 -11.33
CA PRO A 339 -2.65 -13.40 -11.23
C PRO A 339 -4.14 -13.57 -11.51
N VAL A 340 -4.96 -12.82 -10.79
CA VAL A 340 -6.43 -12.91 -10.78
C VAL A 340 -7.01 -11.66 -11.41
N ILE A 341 -7.76 -11.79 -12.50
CA ILE A 341 -8.55 -10.68 -13.07
C ILE A 341 -9.86 -10.57 -12.27
N LYS A 342 -10.18 -9.38 -11.79
CA LYS A 342 -11.37 -9.10 -10.97
C LYS A 342 -12.50 -8.53 -11.85
N PHE A 343 -13.72 -9.08 -11.73
CA PHE A 343 -14.91 -8.60 -12.42
C PHE A 343 -16.04 -8.26 -11.45
N ASN A 344 -16.81 -7.23 -11.77
CA ASN A 344 -17.98 -6.86 -10.99
C ASN A 344 -19.04 -6.22 -11.90
N ALA A 345 -20.26 -6.77 -11.90
CA ALA A 345 -21.37 -6.26 -12.71
C ALA A 345 -21.82 -4.84 -12.31
N ALA A 346 -21.57 -4.43 -11.05
CA ALA A 346 -21.84 -3.07 -10.57
C ALA A 346 -20.69 -2.07 -10.88
N GLN A 347 -19.73 -2.47 -11.73
CA GLN A 347 -18.59 -1.64 -12.18
C GLN A 347 -17.74 -1.11 -11.01
N LYS A 348 -17.58 -1.91 -9.96
CA LYS A 348 -16.65 -1.61 -8.85
C LYS A 348 -15.18 -1.86 -9.22
N TYR A 349 -14.95 -2.51 -10.36
CA TYR A 349 -13.66 -2.75 -11.00
C TYR A 349 -13.68 -2.16 -12.40
N ALA A 350 -12.54 -1.70 -12.89
CA ALA A 350 -12.39 -1.15 -14.25
C ALA A 350 -12.34 -2.23 -15.34
N SER A 351 -12.31 -3.51 -14.97
CA SER A 351 -12.20 -4.63 -15.92
C SER A 351 -13.44 -4.78 -16.79
N ASP A 352 -13.19 -4.93 -18.09
CA ASP A 352 -14.15 -5.37 -19.10
C ASP A 352 -13.59 -6.55 -19.91
N ALA A 353 -14.37 -7.05 -20.87
CA ALA A 353 -13.94 -8.18 -21.69
C ALA A 353 -12.69 -7.89 -22.52
N ALA A 354 -12.52 -6.65 -23.02
CA ALA A 354 -11.39 -6.26 -23.84
C ALA A 354 -10.11 -6.13 -23.00
N SER A 355 -10.17 -5.44 -21.87
CA SER A 355 -9.04 -5.26 -20.97
C SER A 355 -8.62 -6.59 -20.32
N ALA A 356 -9.57 -7.44 -19.97
CA ALA A 356 -9.30 -8.79 -19.47
C ALA A 356 -8.62 -9.67 -20.50
N ALA A 357 -9.02 -9.59 -21.77
CA ALA A 357 -8.37 -10.34 -22.86
C ALA A 357 -6.91 -9.88 -23.07
N ILE A 358 -6.63 -8.57 -22.96
CA ILE A 358 -5.27 -8.02 -23.02
C ILE A 358 -4.42 -8.61 -21.88
N PHE A 359 -4.90 -8.54 -20.63
CA PHE A 359 -4.16 -9.04 -19.48
C PHE A 359 -3.95 -10.56 -19.53
N ALA A 360 -4.95 -11.33 -19.94
CA ALA A 360 -4.80 -12.77 -20.15
C ALA A 360 -3.77 -13.09 -21.25
N GLY A 361 -3.72 -12.26 -22.30
CA GLY A 361 -2.70 -12.35 -23.36
C GLY A 361 -1.29 -12.06 -22.83
N LEU A 362 -1.13 -11.11 -21.91
CA LEU A 362 0.14 -10.83 -21.23
C LEU A 362 0.59 -12.02 -20.38
N CYS A 363 -0.33 -12.61 -19.60
CA CYS A 363 -0.04 -13.81 -18.81
C CYS A 363 0.43 -14.97 -19.72
N ALA A 364 -0.26 -15.20 -20.83
CA ALA A 364 0.13 -16.21 -21.81
C ALA A 364 1.52 -15.95 -22.42
N LYS A 365 1.83 -14.69 -22.75
CA LYS A 365 3.14 -14.28 -23.27
C LYS A 365 4.24 -14.51 -22.23
N ALA A 366 3.98 -14.20 -20.95
CA ALA A 366 4.89 -14.43 -19.85
C ALA A 366 5.01 -15.92 -19.44
N GLY A 367 4.22 -16.82 -20.02
CA GLY A 367 4.15 -18.23 -19.63
C GLY A 367 3.59 -18.46 -18.23
N VAL A 368 2.64 -17.60 -17.81
CA VAL A 368 2.07 -17.56 -16.47
C VAL A 368 0.58 -17.92 -16.54
N PRO A 369 0.04 -18.78 -15.62
CA PRO A 369 -1.38 -19.04 -15.53
C PRO A 369 -2.13 -17.76 -15.11
N CYS A 370 -3.43 -17.69 -15.43
CA CYS A 370 -4.27 -16.54 -15.12
C CYS A 370 -5.63 -17.02 -14.63
N GLN A 371 -6.13 -16.40 -13.58
CA GLN A 371 -7.40 -16.74 -12.95
C GLN A 371 -8.42 -15.60 -13.09
N ARG A 372 -9.68 -15.89 -12.74
CA ARG A 372 -10.77 -14.91 -12.74
C ARG A 372 -11.49 -14.96 -11.39
N PHE A 373 -11.93 -13.79 -10.94
CA PHE A 373 -12.69 -13.63 -9.72
C PHE A 373 -13.96 -12.85 -9.97
N VAL A 374 -15.05 -13.37 -9.40
CA VAL A 374 -16.33 -12.69 -9.24
C VAL A 374 -16.80 -12.95 -7.81
N ASN A 375 -17.36 -11.96 -7.14
CA ASN A 375 -17.93 -12.16 -5.81
C ASN A 375 -19.10 -13.15 -5.84
N HIS A 376 -19.29 -13.89 -4.76
CA HIS A 376 -20.58 -14.56 -4.52
C HIS A 376 -21.71 -13.53 -4.62
N SER A 377 -22.79 -13.85 -5.33
CA SER A 377 -23.83 -12.88 -5.68
C SER A 377 -24.50 -12.20 -4.47
N ASP A 378 -24.57 -12.90 -3.34
CA ASP A 378 -25.13 -12.36 -2.08
C ASP A 378 -24.09 -11.63 -1.21
N VAL A 379 -22.82 -11.55 -1.64
CA VAL A 379 -21.75 -10.88 -0.91
C VAL A 379 -21.43 -9.55 -1.60
N ALA A 380 -21.62 -8.46 -0.87
CA ALA A 380 -21.21 -7.14 -1.35
C ALA A 380 -19.68 -7.08 -1.39
N GLY A 381 -19.09 -6.98 -2.57
CA GLY A 381 -17.65 -6.78 -2.75
C GLY A 381 -17.22 -5.36 -2.42
N GLY A 382 -15.92 -5.19 -2.15
CA GLY A 382 -15.26 -3.88 -2.12
C GLY A 382 -15.14 -3.27 -3.51
N SER A 383 -14.50 -2.10 -3.59
CA SER A 383 -14.03 -1.51 -4.84
C SER A 383 -12.50 -1.36 -4.76
N THR A 384 -11.87 -0.93 -5.83
CA THR A 384 -10.44 -0.72 -5.93
C THR A 384 -10.16 0.70 -6.43
N LEU A 385 -8.89 1.08 -6.49
CA LEU A 385 -8.49 2.35 -7.08
C LEU A 385 -8.77 2.43 -8.60
N GLY A 386 -8.92 1.30 -9.30
CA GLY A 386 -9.07 1.24 -10.75
C GLY A 386 -10.31 1.94 -11.29
N ASN A 387 -11.48 1.69 -10.70
CA ASN A 387 -12.72 2.36 -11.12
C ASN A 387 -12.70 3.87 -10.78
N ILE A 388 -12.03 4.27 -9.70
CA ILE A 388 -11.87 5.68 -9.31
C ILE A 388 -10.99 6.40 -10.36
N LEU A 389 -9.86 5.80 -10.73
CA LEU A 389 -8.96 6.34 -11.75
C LEU A 389 -9.64 6.40 -13.11
N ALA A 390 -10.32 5.33 -13.55
CA ALA A 390 -11.01 5.27 -14.83
C ALA A 390 -12.19 6.27 -14.93
N SER A 391 -12.78 6.66 -13.81
CA SER A 391 -13.83 7.68 -13.77
C SER A 391 -13.28 9.11 -13.89
N SER A 392 -12.04 9.35 -13.47
CA SER A 392 -11.39 10.67 -13.51
C SER A 392 -10.56 10.89 -14.77
N ILE A 393 -9.98 9.82 -15.33
CA ILE A 393 -9.21 9.80 -16.57
C ILE A 393 -9.75 8.63 -17.39
N PRO A 394 -10.26 8.84 -18.64
CA PRO A 394 -10.90 7.78 -19.41
C PRO A 394 -9.88 6.74 -19.94
N LEU A 395 -9.23 6.04 -19.01
CA LEU A 395 -8.20 5.05 -19.30
C LEU A 395 -8.80 3.67 -19.54
N ARG A 396 -8.29 2.96 -20.53
CA ARG A 396 -8.50 1.52 -20.61
C ARG A 396 -7.73 0.83 -19.50
N GLY A 397 -8.36 -0.08 -18.78
CA GLY A 397 -7.67 -0.73 -17.67
C GLY A 397 -8.29 -2.05 -17.23
N VAL A 398 -7.53 -2.79 -16.47
CA VAL A 398 -7.91 -4.05 -15.83
C VAL A 398 -7.61 -4.00 -14.35
N ASP A 399 -8.54 -4.44 -13.53
CA ASP A 399 -8.31 -4.70 -12.11
C ASP A 399 -7.85 -6.14 -11.91
N MET A 400 -6.71 -6.30 -11.30
CA MET A 400 -6.13 -7.61 -11.02
C MET A 400 -5.38 -7.61 -9.70
N GLY A 401 -5.05 -8.78 -9.19
CA GLY A 401 -4.17 -8.93 -8.03
C GLY A 401 -3.77 -10.39 -7.79
N ASN A 402 -2.92 -10.60 -6.79
CA ASN A 402 -2.63 -11.94 -6.30
C ASN A 402 -3.72 -12.39 -5.33
N ALA A 403 -4.03 -13.68 -5.38
CA ALA A 403 -4.95 -14.29 -4.43
C ALA A 403 -4.33 -14.37 -3.03
N ILE A 404 -4.99 -13.82 -2.01
CA ILE A 404 -4.56 -13.90 -0.61
C ILE A 404 -5.71 -14.35 0.30
N LEU A 405 -5.36 -15.00 1.41
CA LEU A 405 -6.29 -15.33 2.50
C LEU A 405 -6.15 -14.31 3.63
N ALA A 406 -7.22 -14.13 4.38
CA ALA A 406 -7.27 -13.25 5.54
C ALA A 406 -6.89 -11.80 5.22
N MET A 407 -7.26 -11.30 4.03
CA MET A 407 -7.11 -9.88 3.67
C MET A 407 -7.60 -8.98 4.82
N HIS A 408 -6.85 -7.91 5.14
CA HIS A 408 -7.08 -7.01 6.27
C HIS A 408 -6.84 -7.60 7.68
N SER A 409 -6.33 -8.83 7.76
CA SER A 409 -5.78 -9.34 9.02
C SER A 409 -4.47 -8.63 9.37
N CYS A 410 -4.11 -8.59 10.65
CA CYS A 410 -2.76 -8.20 11.07
C CYS A 410 -1.67 -9.05 10.39
N ARG A 411 -2.02 -10.31 10.02
CA ARG A 411 -1.20 -11.20 9.16
C ARG A 411 -2.08 -11.88 8.13
N GLU A 412 -1.68 -11.76 6.90
CA GLU A 412 -2.32 -12.31 5.72
C GLU A 412 -1.51 -13.48 5.17
N THR A 413 -2.11 -14.26 4.29
CA THR A 413 -1.44 -15.42 3.67
C THR A 413 -1.50 -15.30 2.16
N GLY A 414 -0.34 -15.30 1.53
CA GLY A 414 -0.17 -15.31 0.07
C GLY A 414 0.59 -16.55 -0.43
N SER A 415 0.86 -16.58 -1.72
CA SER A 415 1.68 -17.61 -2.36
C SER A 415 2.98 -17.02 -2.91
N VAL A 416 4.10 -17.68 -2.63
CA VAL A 416 5.42 -17.33 -3.20
C VAL A 416 5.37 -17.31 -4.73
N ARG A 417 4.73 -18.31 -5.31
CA ARG A 417 4.63 -18.48 -6.77
C ARG A 417 3.82 -17.35 -7.42
N ASP A 418 2.73 -16.91 -6.80
CA ASP A 418 1.89 -15.84 -7.35
C ASP A 418 2.64 -14.52 -7.43
N HIS A 419 3.46 -14.20 -6.43
CA HIS A 419 4.31 -13.01 -6.48
C HIS A 419 5.31 -13.07 -7.64
N GLU A 420 5.99 -14.21 -7.82
CA GLU A 420 6.93 -14.40 -8.94
C GLU A 420 6.25 -14.29 -10.31
N TYR A 421 5.04 -14.83 -10.44
CA TYR A 421 4.25 -14.74 -11.65
C TYR A 421 3.85 -13.29 -11.94
N CYS A 422 3.44 -12.56 -10.91
CA CYS A 422 3.03 -11.16 -11.06
C CYS A 422 4.19 -10.28 -11.56
N VAL A 423 5.40 -10.43 -10.99
CA VAL A 423 6.59 -9.70 -11.44
C VAL A 423 6.89 -10.00 -12.93
N LYS A 424 6.79 -11.27 -13.35
CA LYS A 424 7.00 -11.64 -14.77
C LYS A 424 6.00 -10.96 -15.70
N VAL A 425 4.70 -10.99 -15.36
CA VAL A 425 3.64 -10.38 -16.18
C VAL A 425 3.81 -8.87 -16.24
N PHE A 426 4.15 -8.24 -15.13
CA PHE A 426 4.37 -6.78 -15.06
C PHE A 426 5.61 -6.35 -15.86
N THR A 427 6.66 -7.16 -15.87
CA THR A 427 7.85 -6.91 -16.70
C THR A 427 7.50 -6.98 -18.19
N GLU A 428 6.79 -8.04 -18.63
CA GLU A 428 6.29 -8.17 -19.99
C GLU A 428 5.39 -6.98 -20.41
N PHE A 429 4.56 -6.48 -19.49
CA PHE A 429 3.71 -5.33 -19.74
C PHE A 429 4.50 -4.05 -19.98
N TYR A 430 5.57 -3.82 -19.23
CA TYR A 430 6.41 -2.65 -19.40
C TYR A 430 7.27 -2.71 -20.67
N GLU A 431 7.56 -3.89 -21.19
CA GLU A 431 8.38 -4.11 -22.38
C GLU A 431 7.59 -4.08 -23.71
N LEU A 432 6.26 -3.80 -23.65
CA LEU A 432 5.40 -3.67 -24.83
C LEU A 432 5.69 -2.39 -25.63
#